data_5ffcd0c7dee84ecba340ec1d084aba22
#
_entry.id   5ffcd0c7dee84ecba340ec1d084aba22
#
_cell.length_a   1.000
_cell.length_b   1.000
_cell.length_c   1.000
_cell.angle_alpha   90.00
_cell.angle_beta   90.00
_cell.angle_gamma   90.00
#
_symmetry.space_group_name_H-M   'P 1'
#
loop_
_entity.id
_entity.type
_entity.pdbx_description
1 polymer ?
#
loop_
_entity_poly.entity_id
_entity_poly.type
_entity_poly.pdbx_seq_one_letter_code
_entity_poly.pdbx_strand_id
1 'polypeptide(L)'
;MQPYQLSDLKPGSLLGGFRILEVYPEGRGGMARVVRARPLKGEDQQAALKISRTGGNQDYFFAAIQKEVEILQKLDHRGVVRLKPVSEGKNPFKERAVEITDSPWFFGMEVLRGGSLEAYLRGLGALSLAEAAAVCHQVGTTLEYIHREGFAHNDVKPDNILFRRELKVGERLEPVLIDFGVAAKLVRPQLDGSVVYMAPERLQESREPSAPELLASGDPSKADVWSMGILLYRLLVGREPFLGLTDRSVTSAILRAIPPSMMKRRQDLPRELDQFVIEGCLAKEPKLRVSMREFNSVIDRYSGDWRVKRAPKNRRRLPWRR
;
A
#
# COMPACT_ATOMS: atom_id res chain seq x y z
N MET A 1 -20.07 -26.45 15.23
CA MET A 1 -20.68 -25.16 14.86
C MET A 1 -20.77 -25.16 13.35
N GLN A 2 -21.89 -24.78 12.72
CA GLN A 2 -21.93 -24.68 11.24
C GLN A 2 -21.07 -23.50 10.80
N PRO A 3 -20.29 -23.65 9.71
CA PRO A 3 -19.52 -22.54 9.16
C PRO A 3 -20.43 -21.37 8.77
N TYR A 4 -19.95 -20.16 8.97
CA TYR A 4 -20.65 -18.93 8.60
C TYR A 4 -20.00 -18.28 7.36
N GLN A 5 -20.71 -17.35 6.71
CA GLN A 5 -20.18 -16.65 5.55
C GLN A 5 -19.14 -15.60 5.95
N LEU A 6 -18.15 -15.34 5.09
CA LEU A 6 -17.16 -14.29 5.32
C LEU A 6 -17.82 -12.90 5.50
N SER A 7 -18.96 -12.66 4.83
CA SER A 7 -19.78 -11.45 4.99
C SER A 7 -20.36 -11.27 6.40
N ASP A 8 -20.55 -12.36 7.16
CA ASP A 8 -21.20 -12.36 8.46
C ASP A 8 -20.24 -12.07 9.61
N LEU A 9 -18.95 -11.88 9.29
CA LEU A 9 -17.94 -11.48 10.27
C LEU A 9 -18.32 -10.18 10.98
N LYS A 10 -18.35 -10.24 12.31
CA LYS A 10 -18.68 -9.11 13.19
C LYS A 10 -17.87 -9.17 14.48
N PRO A 11 -17.81 -8.08 15.25
CA PRO A 11 -17.23 -8.11 16.58
C PRO A 11 -17.86 -9.22 17.43
N GLY A 12 -17.01 -10.00 18.11
CA GLY A 12 -17.40 -11.19 18.88
C GLY A 12 -17.27 -12.52 18.12
N SER A 13 -17.25 -12.54 16.78
CA SER A 13 -17.01 -13.76 16.00
C SER A 13 -15.68 -14.42 16.38
N LEU A 14 -15.60 -15.73 16.23
CA LEU A 14 -14.38 -16.51 16.44
C LEU A 14 -13.76 -16.88 15.09
N LEU A 15 -12.43 -16.87 15.00
CA LEU A 15 -11.68 -17.24 13.82
C LEU A 15 -10.29 -17.75 14.24
N GLY A 16 -10.02 -19.03 14.02
CA GLY A 16 -8.72 -19.64 14.23
C GLY A 16 -8.09 -19.33 15.60
N GLY A 17 -8.76 -19.54 16.70
CA GLY A 17 -8.21 -19.22 18.01
C GLY A 17 -8.20 -17.72 18.38
N PHE A 18 -8.84 -16.87 17.59
CA PHE A 18 -8.97 -15.43 17.85
C PHE A 18 -10.43 -15.03 18.03
N ARG A 19 -10.65 -13.98 18.82
CA ARG A 19 -11.92 -13.25 18.91
C ARG A 19 -11.81 -11.95 18.16
N ILE A 20 -12.70 -11.73 17.20
CA ILE A 20 -12.78 -10.50 16.41
C ILE A 20 -13.21 -9.35 17.32
N LEU A 21 -12.45 -8.26 17.29
CA LEU A 21 -12.73 -7.02 18.01
C LEU A 21 -13.36 -5.97 17.09
N GLU A 22 -12.94 -5.98 15.82
CA GLU A 22 -13.36 -4.98 14.84
C GLU A 22 -13.20 -5.55 13.43
N VAL A 23 -14.15 -5.23 12.55
CA VAL A 23 -14.06 -5.54 11.13
C VAL A 23 -13.80 -4.24 10.39
N TYR A 24 -12.70 -4.18 9.68
CA TYR A 24 -12.38 -3.00 8.90
C TYR A 24 -13.26 -2.93 7.64
N PRO A 25 -13.63 -1.71 7.19
CA PRO A 25 -14.33 -1.54 5.92
C PRO A 25 -13.57 -2.21 4.78
N GLU A 26 -14.27 -2.79 3.84
CA GLU A 26 -13.66 -3.32 2.63
C GLU A 26 -12.95 -2.19 1.89
N GLY A 27 -11.64 -2.38 1.60
CA GLY A 27 -10.91 -1.49 0.71
C GLY A 27 -11.47 -1.57 -0.71
N ARG A 28 -11.33 -0.50 -1.49
CA ARG A 28 -11.62 -0.54 -2.91
C ARG A 28 -10.69 -1.56 -3.57
N GLY A 29 -11.23 -2.60 -4.19
CA GLY A 29 -10.46 -3.68 -4.82
C GLY A 29 -10.37 -5.01 -4.04
N GLY A 30 -10.92 -5.06 -2.87
CA GLY A 30 -11.24 -6.18 -1.97
C GLY A 30 -10.77 -7.60 -2.29
N MET A 31 -9.43 -7.85 -2.39
CA MET A 31 -8.90 -9.22 -2.50
C MET A 31 -8.95 -9.98 -1.18
N ALA A 32 -9.13 -9.28 -0.07
CA ALA A 32 -9.16 -9.85 1.27
C ALA A 32 -10.02 -9.01 2.21
N ARG A 33 -10.44 -9.63 3.31
CA ARG A 33 -11.05 -8.94 4.44
C ARG A 33 -10.06 -8.80 5.57
N VAL A 34 -10.01 -7.63 6.19
CA VAL A 34 -9.10 -7.39 7.32
C VAL A 34 -9.93 -7.14 8.58
N VAL A 35 -9.52 -7.77 9.66
CA VAL A 35 -10.15 -7.61 10.97
C VAL A 35 -9.09 -7.38 12.05
N ARG A 36 -9.44 -6.68 13.12
CA ARG A 36 -8.64 -6.64 14.34
C ARG A 36 -9.17 -7.68 15.32
N ALA A 37 -8.27 -8.46 15.88
CA ALA A 37 -8.62 -9.58 16.73
C ALA A 37 -7.67 -9.68 17.93
N ARG A 38 -8.09 -10.43 18.95
CA ARG A 38 -7.24 -10.85 20.07
C ARG A 38 -7.23 -12.37 20.18
N PRO A 39 -6.11 -12.99 20.58
CA PRO A 39 -6.07 -14.42 20.82
C PRO A 39 -7.02 -14.79 21.97
N LEU A 40 -7.55 -16.01 21.92
CA LEU A 40 -8.38 -16.57 22.99
C LEU A 40 -7.55 -17.08 24.17
N LYS A 41 -6.28 -17.42 23.90
CA LYS A 41 -5.29 -17.90 24.89
C LYS A 41 -4.03 -17.04 24.80
N GLY A 42 -3.34 -16.88 25.94
CA GLY A 42 -2.09 -16.13 26.01
C GLY A 42 -2.26 -14.65 26.34
N GLU A 43 -1.19 -13.86 26.13
CA GLU A 43 -1.18 -12.43 26.39
C GLU A 43 -2.13 -11.68 25.45
N ASP A 44 -2.69 -10.54 25.90
CA ASP A 44 -3.63 -9.70 25.14
C ASP A 44 -2.94 -8.93 23.99
N GLN A 45 -2.17 -9.63 23.18
CA GLN A 45 -1.50 -9.09 22.00
C GLN A 45 -2.44 -9.13 20.80
N GLN A 46 -3.07 -7.99 20.50
CA GLN A 46 -3.93 -7.86 19.34
C GLN A 46 -3.16 -8.06 18.03
N ALA A 47 -3.85 -8.65 17.05
CA ALA A 47 -3.37 -8.83 15.68
C ALA A 47 -4.38 -8.25 14.68
N ALA A 48 -3.89 -7.81 13.54
CA ALA A 48 -4.69 -7.62 12.34
C ALA A 48 -4.66 -8.93 11.56
N LEU A 49 -5.83 -9.50 11.28
CA LEU A 49 -5.95 -10.74 10.50
C LEU A 49 -6.44 -10.38 9.10
N LYS A 50 -5.66 -10.76 8.07
CA LYS A 50 -6.03 -10.62 6.66
C LYS A 50 -6.53 -11.98 6.16
N ILE A 51 -7.79 -12.02 5.74
CA ILE A 51 -8.53 -13.23 5.36
C ILE A 51 -8.78 -13.17 3.86
N SER A 52 -8.41 -14.21 3.12
CA SER A 52 -8.66 -14.28 1.68
C SER A 52 -10.17 -14.28 1.37
N ARG A 53 -10.54 -13.78 0.20
CA ARG A 53 -11.92 -13.96 -0.28
C ARG A 53 -12.22 -15.42 -0.58
N THR A 54 -13.52 -15.71 -0.59
CA THR A 54 -14.12 -16.97 -1.02
C THR A 54 -14.96 -16.73 -2.27
N GLY A 55 -15.39 -17.80 -2.95
CA GLY A 55 -16.23 -17.73 -4.15
C GLY A 55 -15.43 -17.81 -5.47
N GLY A 56 -16.04 -17.55 -6.60
CA GLY A 56 -15.67 -17.90 -7.97
C GLY A 56 -14.21 -17.89 -8.43
N ASN A 57 -13.28 -17.29 -7.69
CA ASN A 57 -11.83 -17.25 -7.98
C ASN A 57 -10.98 -17.53 -6.73
N GLN A 58 -11.49 -18.38 -5.85
CA GLN A 58 -10.90 -18.60 -4.52
C GLN A 58 -9.44 -19.11 -4.57
N ASP A 59 -9.10 -19.99 -5.53
CA ASP A 59 -7.73 -20.51 -5.66
C ASP A 59 -6.72 -19.38 -5.91
N TYR A 60 -7.13 -18.39 -6.69
CA TYR A 60 -6.36 -17.19 -6.92
C TYR A 60 -6.15 -16.38 -5.61
N PHE A 61 -7.24 -16.13 -4.87
CA PHE A 61 -7.16 -15.39 -3.60
C PHE A 61 -6.35 -16.15 -2.55
N PHE A 62 -6.46 -17.49 -2.53
CA PHE A 62 -5.69 -18.34 -1.63
C PHE A 62 -4.20 -18.31 -1.97
N ALA A 63 -3.86 -18.40 -3.26
CA ALA A 63 -2.47 -18.30 -3.71
C ALA A 63 -1.87 -16.91 -3.41
N ALA A 64 -2.65 -15.82 -3.56
CA ALA A 64 -2.20 -14.47 -3.25
C ALA A 64 -1.82 -14.30 -1.78
N ILE A 65 -2.68 -14.78 -0.85
CA ILE A 65 -2.40 -14.75 0.60
C ILE A 65 -1.14 -15.55 0.94
N GLN A 66 -0.99 -16.75 0.39
CA GLN A 66 0.18 -17.57 0.67
C GLN A 66 1.46 -16.91 0.20
N LYS A 67 1.42 -16.31 -0.98
CA LYS A 67 2.57 -15.61 -1.55
C LYS A 67 2.93 -14.34 -0.77
N GLU A 68 1.93 -13.60 -0.30
CA GLU A 68 2.15 -12.43 0.55
C GLU A 68 2.88 -12.82 1.84
N VAL A 69 2.48 -13.91 2.50
CA VAL A 69 3.17 -14.44 3.68
C VAL A 69 4.61 -14.85 3.35
N GLU A 70 4.85 -15.54 2.23
CA GLU A 70 6.20 -15.95 1.80
C GLU A 70 7.14 -14.76 1.58
N ILE A 71 6.62 -13.65 1.06
CA ILE A 71 7.39 -12.42 0.88
C ILE A 71 7.67 -11.77 2.22
N LEU A 72 6.63 -11.58 3.04
CA LEU A 72 6.76 -10.94 4.35
C LEU A 72 7.69 -11.71 5.30
N GLN A 73 7.79 -13.03 5.18
CA GLN A 73 8.74 -13.85 5.95
C GLN A 73 10.22 -13.57 5.58
N LYS A 74 10.49 -13.02 4.40
CA LYS A 74 11.83 -12.68 3.92
C LYS A 74 12.23 -11.25 4.22
N LEU A 75 11.26 -10.40 4.58
CA LEU A 75 11.48 -8.98 4.78
C LEU A 75 11.51 -8.65 6.28
N ASP A 76 12.64 -8.11 6.74
CA ASP A 76 12.80 -7.57 8.11
C ASP A 76 13.25 -6.11 8.04
N HIS A 77 12.30 -5.20 7.99
CA HIS A 77 12.55 -3.76 7.96
C HIS A 77 11.46 -3.00 8.72
N ARG A 78 11.85 -1.93 9.41
CA ARG A 78 10.90 -1.12 10.22
C ARG A 78 9.75 -0.51 9.42
N GLY A 79 9.95 -0.27 8.13
CA GLY A 79 8.95 0.28 7.22
C GLY A 79 8.09 -0.79 6.51
N VAL A 80 8.26 -2.08 6.84
CA VAL A 80 7.45 -3.19 6.36
C VAL A 80 6.57 -3.69 7.51
N VAL A 81 5.33 -4.06 7.22
CA VAL A 81 4.42 -4.65 8.20
C VAL A 81 4.95 -5.99 8.70
N ARG A 82 4.92 -6.20 10.02
CA ARG A 82 5.43 -7.43 10.63
C ARG A 82 4.36 -8.50 10.72
N LEU A 83 4.71 -9.72 10.35
CA LEU A 83 3.89 -10.90 10.60
C LEU A 83 3.74 -11.16 12.10
N LYS A 84 2.58 -11.71 12.47
CA LYS A 84 2.26 -12.22 13.82
C LYS A 84 1.85 -13.69 13.72
N PRO A 85 2.32 -14.54 14.63
CA PRO A 85 1.87 -15.93 14.66
C PRO A 85 0.35 -16.03 14.88
N VAL A 86 -0.27 -16.95 14.15
CA VAL A 86 -1.71 -17.27 14.25
C VAL A 86 -1.96 -18.74 14.58
N SER A 87 -0.94 -19.59 14.46
CA SER A 87 -1.05 -21.03 14.76
C SER A 87 0.27 -21.60 15.29
N GLU A 88 0.21 -22.82 15.83
CA GLU A 88 1.38 -23.60 16.25
C GLU A 88 1.87 -24.60 15.16
N GLY A 89 1.32 -24.49 13.93
CA GLY A 89 1.64 -25.37 12.82
C GLY A 89 3.02 -25.11 12.20
N LYS A 90 3.37 -25.86 11.13
CA LYS A 90 4.65 -25.72 10.39
C LYS A 90 4.93 -24.31 9.90
N ASN A 91 3.89 -23.57 9.50
CA ASN A 91 3.98 -22.16 9.21
C ASN A 91 3.10 -21.40 10.21
N PRO A 92 3.68 -20.80 11.26
CA PRO A 92 2.90 -20.17 12.33
C PRO A 92 2.18 -18.90 11.89
N PHE A 93 2.49 -18.35 10.71
CA PHE A 93 1.96 -17.06 10.29
C PHE A 93 0.67 -17.15 9.49
N LYS A 94 0.28 -18.33 8.99
CA LYS A 94 -0.96 -18.54 8.23
C LYS A 94 -1.73 -19.78 8.68
N GLU A 95 -3.05 -19.72 8.55
CA GLU A 95 -3.94 -20.84 8.90
C GLU A 95 -5.23 -20.82 8.06
N ARG A 96 -5.98 -21.93 8.10
CA ARG A 96 -7.30 -22.05 7.49
C ARG A 96 -8.38 -21.62 8.45
N ALA A 97 -9.27 -20.74 8.04
CA ALA A 97 -10.43 -20.30 8.83
C ALA A 97 -11.58 -21.32 8.68
N VAL A 98 -11.47 -22.43 9.40
CA VAL A 98 -12.46 -23.54 9.30
C VAL A 98 -13.85 -23.15 9.79
N GLU A 99 -13.98 -22.05 10.50
CA GLU A 99 -15.24 -21.47 10.95
C GLU A 99 -15.98 -20.73 9.83
N ILE A 100 -15.30 -20.44 8.73
CA ILE A 100 -15.86 -19.73 7.56
C ILE A 100 -16.09 -20.74 6.44
N THR A 101 -17.19 -20.58 5.71
CA THR A 101 -17.51 -21.36 4.50
C THR A 101 -16.33 -21.29 3.52
N ASP A 102 -16.00 -22.39 2.85
CA ASP A 102 -14.85 -22.58 1.96
C ASP A 102 -13.49 -22.53 2.69
N SER A 103 -13.48 -22.35 4.00
CA SER A 103 -12.28 -22.32 4.85
C SER A 103 -11.15 -21.49 4.25
N PRO A 104 -11.30 -20.17 4.08
CA PRO A 104 -10.29 -19.31 3.48
C PRO A 104 -8.99 -19.32 4.28
N TRP A 105 -7.87 -18.99 3.60
CA TRP A 105 -6.62 -18.71 4.29
C TRP A 105 -6.68 -17.36 4.98
N PHE A 106 -6.06 -17.26 6.15
CA PHE A 106 -5.78 -16.00 6.81
C PHE A 106 -4.37 -15.98 7.37
N PHE A 107 -3.84 -14.78 7.59
CA PHE A 107 -2.57 -14.58 8.29
C PHE A 107 -2.66 -13.38 9.24
N GLY A 108 -1.73 -13.37 10.21
CA GLY A 108 -1.65 -12.33 11.23
C GLY A 108 -0.58 -11.29 10.94
N MET A 109 -0.88 -10.04 11.26
CA MET A 109 0.03 -8.90 11.21
C MET A 109 -0.05 -8.08 12.49
N GLU A 110 0.98 -7.24 12.72
CA GLU A 110 0.90 -6.21 13.75
C GLU A 110 -0.26 -5.25 13.50
N VAL A 111 -0.82 -4.69 14.56
CA VAL A 111 -1.87 -3.66 14.47
C VAL A 111 -1.21 -2.29 14.32
N LEU A 112 -1.42 -1.63 13.20
CA LEU A 112 -0.94 -0.27 12.92
C LEU A 112 -2.03 0.73 13.33
N ARG A 113 -1.74 1.56 14.34
CA ARG A 113 -2.75 2.40 15.00
C ARG A 113 -2.85 3.82 14.47
N GLY A 114 -1.91 4.25 13.63
CA GLY A 114 -1.84 5.63 13.14
C GLY A 114 -2.74 5.93 11.94
N GLY A 115 -3.37 4.91 11.37
CA GLY A 115 -4.18 5.06 10.19
C GLY A 115 -3.39 5.06 8.88
N SER A 116 -4.08 5.19 7.76
CA SER A 116 -3.44 5.28 6.45
C SER A 116 -3.04 6.73 6.12
N LEU A 117 -2.05 6.87 5.24
CA LEU A 117 -1.67 8.16 4.67
C LEU A 117 -2.87 8.80 3.94
N GLU A 118 -3.72 7.99 3.28
CA GLU A 118 -4.97 8.48 2.68
C GLU A 118 -5.89 9.13 3.72
N ALA A 119 -6.06 8.52 4.88
CA ALA A 119 -6.85 9.07 5.97
C ALA A 119 -6.23 10.36 6.54
N TYR A 120 -4.90 10.43 6.59
CA TYR A 120 -4.17 11.62 6.99
C TYR A 120 -4.38 12.79 6.04
N LEU A 121 -4.35 12.51 4.72
CA LEU A 121 -4.51 13.54 3.67
C LEU A 121 -5.91 14.12 3.58
N ARG A 122 -6.96 13.35 3.91
CA ARG A 122 -8.36 13.77 3.78
C ARG A 122 -8.71 15.09 4.48
N GLY A 123 -7.96 15.52 5.45
CA GLY A 123 -8.24 16.75 6.18
C GLY A 123 -7.23 17.88 5.96
N LEU A 124 -6.16 17.62 5.20
CA LEU A 124 -5.01 18.50 5.10
C LEU A 124 -4.81 19.12 3.72
N GLY A 125 -5.34 18.50 2.67
CA GLY A 125 -5.05 18.89 1.29
C GLY A 125 -3.57 18.63 0.93
N ALA A 126 -2.89 19.64 0.38
CA ALA A 126 -1.45 19.56 0.08
C ALA A 126 -0.61 19.68 1.36
N LEU A 127 0.49 18.94 1.40
CA LEU A 127 1.48 19.01 2.47
C LEU A 127 2.55 20.08 2.17
N SER A 128 3.28 20.50 3.19
CA SER A 128 4.51 21.26 2.97
C SER A 128 5.57 20.40 2.29
N LEU A 129 6.56 21.03 1.66
CA LEU A 129 7.64 20.30 1.00
C LEU A 129 8.37 19.37 1.98
N ALA A 130 8.68 19.85 3.18
CA ALA A 130 9.37 19.06 4.20
C ALA A 130 8.53 17.86 4.69
N GLU A 131 7.20 18.01 4.82
CA GLU A 131 6.30 16.92 5.20
C GLU A 131 6.24 15.85 4.11
N ALA A 132 6.00 16.27 2.88
CA ALA A 132 5.93 15.36 1.73
C ALA A 132 7.27 14.61 1.55
N ALA A 133 8.39 15.33 1.64
CA ALA A 133 9.72 14.75 1.54
C ALA A 133 10.00 13.76 2.68
N ALA A 134 9.64 14.08 3.93
CA ALA A 134 9.85 13.19 5.07
C ALA A 134 9.07 11.86 4.94
N VAL A 135 7.83 11.91 4.45
CA VAL A 135 7.04 10.69 4.15
C VAL A 135 7.68 9.92 3.01
N CYS A 136 7.94 10.59 1.88
CA CYS A 136 8.46 9.94 0.68
C CYS A 136 9.85 9.36 0.89
N HIS A 137 10.73 10.02 1.65
CA HIS A 137 12.08 9.50 1.96
C HIS A 137 12.01 8.20 2.77
N GLN A 138 11.15 8.15 3.81
CA GLN A 138 11.01 6.93 4.62
C GLN A 138 10.39 5.77 3.84
N VAL A 139 9.35 6.03 3.02
CA VAL A 139 8.75 5.02 2.14
C VAL A 139 9.75 4.58 1.08
N GLY A 140 10.43 5.52 0.43
CA GLY A 140 11.45 5.23 -0.58
C GLY A 140 12.63 4.42 -0.02
N THR A 141 13.10 4.71 1.20
CA THR A 141 14.13 3.90 1.88
C THR A 141 13.65 2.47 2.13
N THR A 142 12.37 2.30 2.48
CA THR A 142 11.77 0.97 2.64
C THR A 142 11.69 0.24 1.31
N LEU A 143 11.31 0.91 0.23
CA LEU A 143 11.28 0.33 -1.12
C LEU A 143 12.68 -0.04 -1.60
N GLU A 144 13.69 0.80 -1.36
CA GLU A 144 15.08 0.47 -1.70
C GLU A 144 15.56 -0.80 -0.99
N TYR A 145 15.17 -1.00 0.27
CA TYR A 145 15.42 -2.25 0.98
C TYR A 145 14.71 -3.43 0.29
N ILE A 146 13.41 -3.32 0.00
CA ILE A 146 12.60 -4.36 -0.65
C ILE A 146 13.21 -4.75 -2.01
N HIS A 147 13.67 -3.75 -2.79
CA HIS A 147 14.31 -3.98 -4.09
C HIS A 147 15.63 -4.76 -3.95
N ARG A 148 16.44 -4.49 -2.91
CA ARG A 148 17.67 -5.25 -2.64
C ARG A 148 17.40 -6.69 -2.25
N GLU A 149 16.27 -6.95 -1.61
CA GLU A 149 15.79 -8.32 -1.31
C GLU A 149 15.18 -9.03 -2.54
N GLY A 150 15.21 -8.39 -3.73
CA GLY A 150 14.72 -8.96 -5.00
C GLY A 150 13.22 -8.89 -5.20
N PHE A 151 12.52 -7.99 -4.49
CA PHE A 151 11.08 -7.78 -4.64
C PHE A 151 10.78 -6.37 -5.12
N ALA A 152 9.60 -6.18 -5.76
CA ALA A 152 9.00 -4.87 -5.98
C ALA A 152 7.62 -4.87 -5.33
N HIS A 153 7.18 -3.74 -4.77
CA HIS A 153 5.89 -3.65 -4.10
C HIS A 153 4.71 -3.64 -5.09
N ASN A 154 4.86 -2.88 -6.18
CA ASN A 154 3.91 -2.76 -7.31
C ASN A 154 2.50 -2.20 -6.98
N ASP A 155 2.21 -1.82 -5.73
CA ASP A 155 0.93 -1.20 -5.33
C ASP A 155 1.17 -0.09 -4.29
N VAL A 156 2.19 0.76 -4.54
CA VAL A 156 2.48 1.90 -3.66
C VAL A 156 1.43 2.98 -3.87
N LYS A 157 0.64 3.23 -2.84
CA LYS A 157 -0.42 4.26 -2.81
C LYS A 157 -0.71 4.67 -1.37
N PRO A 158 -1.36 5.81 -1.11
CA PRO A 158 -1.64 6.29 0.26
C PRO A 158 -2.45 5.34 1.12
N ASP A 159 -3.31 4.49 0.53
CA ASP A 159 -4.08 3.48 1.27
C ASP A 159 -3.20 2.36 1.82
N ASN A 160 -2.09 2.04 1.13
CA ASN A 160 -1.14 0.98 1.50
C ASN A 160 0.05 1.49 2.34
N ILE A 161 0.03 2.74 2.74
CA ILE A 161 1.00 3.34 3.67
C ILE A 161 0.26 3.66 4.96
N LEU A 162 0.51 2.89 6.01
CA LEU A 162 -0.08 3.11 7.33
C LEU A 162 0.98 3.67 8.28
N PHE A 163 0.53 4.33 9.34
CA PHE A 163 1.42 4.77 10.40
C PHE A 163 1.38 3.80 11.59
N ARG A 164 2.55 3.45 12.11
CA ARG A 164 2.67 2.46 13.20
C ARG A 164 1.96 2.89 14.46
N ARG A 165 2.05 4.18 14.80
CA ARG A 165 1.46 4.78 16.00
C ARG A 165 0.48 5.88 15.64
N GLU A 166 -0.40 6.21 16.58
CA GLU A 166 -1.24 7.41 16.46
C GLU A 166 -0.37 8.65 16.23
N LEU A 167 -0.77 9.46 15.25
CA LEU A 167 -0.04 10.68 14.91
C LEU A 167 -0.27 11.75 15.96
N LYS A 168 0.77 12.07 16.70
CA LYS A 168 0.79 13.14 17.70
C LYS A 168 1.69 14.28 17.25
N VAL A 169 1.26 15.51 17.56
CA VAL A 169 2.06 16.71 17.28
C VAL A 169 3.41 16.59 17.98
N GLY A 170 4.49 16.92 17.26
CA GLY A 170 5.86 16.83 17.75
C GLY A 170 6.54 15.47 17.59
N GLU A 171 5.80 14.42 17.23
CA GLU A 171 6.38 13.09 16.98
C GLU A 171 6.79 12.92 15.49
N ARG A 172 7.72 12.00 15.25
CA ARG A 172 8.09 11.59 13.89
C ARG A 172 7.04 10.68 13.31
N LEU A 173 6.84 10.76 11.99
CA LEU A 173 6.06 9.78 11.24
C LEU A 173 6.82 8.46 11.17
N GLU A 174 6.10 7.36 11.34
CA GLU A 174 6.62 6.00 11.14
C GLU A 174 5.75 5.30 10.08
N PRO A 175 5.92 5.61 8.78
CA PRO A 175 5.16 4.96 7.72
C PRO A 175 5.58 3.51 7.57
N VAL A 176 4.60 2.65 7.33
CA VAL A 176 4.74 1.21 7.17
C VAL A 176 4.01 0.82 5.89
N LEU A 177 4.69 0.16 4.98
CA LEU A 177 4.11 -0.45 3.80
C LEU A 177 3.37 -1.73 4.18
N ILE A 178 2.16 -1.87 3.67
CA ILE A 178 1.30 -3.03 3.80
C ILE A 178 0.88 -3.52 2.41
N ASP A 179 0.31 -4.72 2.35
CA ASP A 179 -0.29 -5.30 1.15
C ASP A 179 0.74 -5.66 0.05
N PHE A 180 1.44 -6.76 0.28
CA PHE A 180 2.41 -7.35 -0.65
C PHE A 180 1.76 -8.37 -1.61
N GLY A 181 0.43 -8.47 -1.65
CA GLY A 181 -0.29 -9.44 -2.47
C GLY A 181 -0.08 -9.25 -3.97
N VAL A 182 0.25 -8.04 -4.43
CA VAL A 182 0.55 -7.72 -5.83
C VAL A 182 2.05 -7.82 -6.13
N ALA A 183 2.91 -7.79 -5.09
CA ALA A 183 4.36 -7.86 -5.24
C ALA A 183 4.84 -9.15 -5.94
N ALA A 184 4.00 -10.15 -6.01
CA ALA A 184 4.37 -11.48 -6.47
C ALA A 184 3.87 -11.87 -7.86
N LYS A 185 2.94 -11.17 -8.52
CA LYS A 185 2.38 -11.58 -9.83
C LYS A 185 1.70 -10.45 -10.59
N LEU A 186 1.95 -10.51 -11.84
CA LEU A 186 1.23 -10.45 -13.08
C LEU A 186 -0.23 -10.94 -12.98
N VAL A 187 -1.02 -10.28 -12.16
CA VAL A 187 -2.44 -10.50 -12.15
C VAL A 187 -3.10 -9.25 -12.66
N ARG A 188 -4.06 -9.45 -13.56
CA ARG A 188 -4.89 -8.37 -14.09
C ARG A 188 -5.30 -7.47 -12.92
N PRO A 189 -4.83 -6.22 -12.86
CA PRO A 189 -5.32 -5.30 -11.85
C PRO A 189 -6.83 -5.20 -12.07
N GLN A 190 -7.61 -5.54 -11.05
CA GLN A 190 -8.98 -5.09 -11.03
C GLN A 190 -8.92 -3.56 -10.92
N LEU A 191 -9.57 -2.90 -11.88
CA LEU A 191 -9.51 -1.45 -12.08
C LEU A 191 -10.35 -0.72 -11.04
N ASP A 192 -9.98 -0.82 -9.76
CA ASP A 192 -10.70 -0.17 -8.66
C ASP A 192 -9.87 0.95 -8.04
N GLY A 193 -9.83 2.10 -8.71
CA GLY A 193 -9.22 3.33 -8.16
C GLY A 193 -7.69 3.30 -7.97
N SER A 194 -7.05 2.15 -8.06
CA SER A 194 -5.60 1.97 -7.99
C SER A 194 -4.87 2.33 -9.28
N VAL A 195 -5.59 2.45 -10.39
CA VAL A 195 -5.06 2.76 -11.72
C VAL A 195 -4.18 4.00 -11.73
N VAL A 196 -4.54 5.01 -10.93
CA VAL A 196 -3.84 6.31 -10.90
C VAL A 196 -2.37 6.18 -10.50
N TYR A 197 -2.02 5.21 -9.64
CA TYR A 197 -0.66 4.98 -9.17
C TYR A 197 0.11 3.98 -10.04
N MET A 198 -0.59 3.30 -10.95
CA MET A 198 -0.01 2.23 -11.75
C MET A 198 0.88 2.79 -12.87
N ALA A 199 2.05 2.17 -13.04
CA ALA A 199 2.99 2.56 -14.07
C ALA A 199 2.47 2.19 -15.48
N PRO A 200 2.84 2.97 -16.54
CA PRO A 200 2.38 2.77 -17.91
C PRO A 200 2.58 1.33 -18.42
N GLU A 201 3.75 0.74 -18.18
CA GLU A 201 4.08 -0.62 -18.60
C GLU A 201 3.15 -1.65 -17.94
N ARG A 202 2.80 -1.46 -16.67
CA ARG A 202 1.89 -2.35 -15.95
C ARG A 202 0.45 -2.28 -16.49
N LEU A 203 0.02 -1.10 -16.95
CA LEU A 203 -1.28 -0.91 -17.60
C LEU A 203 -1.33 -1.55 -18.99
N GLN A 204 -0.20 -1.59 -19.71
CA GLN A 204 -0.09 -2.27 -21.00
C GLN A 204 -0.13 -3.78 -20.83
N GLU A 205 0.64 -4.35 -19.90
CA GLU A 205 0.64 -5.77 -19.54
C GLU A 205 -0.76 -6.29 -19.19
N SER A 206 -1.55 -5.48 -18.49
CA SER A 206 -2.92 -5.84 -18.12
C SER A 206 -3.88 -5.93 -19.31
N ARG A 207 -3.56 -5.29 -20.43
CA ARG A 207 -4.37 -5.28 -21.66
C ARG A 207 -4.01 -6.40 -22.65
N GLU A 208 -2.75 -6.79 -22.70
CA GLU A 208 -2.22 -7.80 -23.62
C GLU A 208 -1.47 -8.89 -22.82
N PRO A 209 -2.20 -9.82 -22.17
CA PRO A 209 -1.58 -10.86 -21.34
C PRO A 209 -0.73 -11.88 -22.12
N SER A 210 -0.81 -11.88 -23.45
CA SER A 210 -0.14 -12.81 -24.35
C SER A 210 1.24 -12.34 -24.81
N ALA A 211 1.74 -11.21 -24.34
CA ALA A 211 3.09 -10.71 -24.64
C ALA A 211 4.07 -10.99 -23.50
N PRO A 212 4.60 -12.25 -23.35
CA PRO A 212 5.57 -12.58 -22.29
C PRO A 212 6.87 -11.76 -22.39
N GLU A 213 7.16 -11.22 -23.57
CA GLU A 213 8.37 -10.44 -23.84
C GLU A 213 8.37 -9.05 -23.19
N LEU A 214 7.18 -8.44 -22.96
CA LEU A 214 7.05 -7.20 -22.20
C LEU A 214 7.40 -7.40 -20.72
N LEU A 215 7.19 -8.62 -20.21
CA LEU A 215 7.49 -9.03 -18.82
C LEU A 215 8.97 -9.28 -18.57
N ALA A 216 9.70 -9.67 -19.62
CA ALA A 216 11.13 -10.03 -19.51
C ALA A 216 12.07 -8.81 -19.63
N SER A 217 11.56 -7.64 -19.99
CA SER A 217 12.40 -6.52 -20.44
C SER A 217 12.62 -5.40 -19.43
N GLY A 218 12.02 -5.42 -18.25
CA GLY A 218 12.08 -4.29 -17.32
C GLY A 218 12.43 -4.65 -15.88
N ASP A 219 13.16 -3.78 -15.23
CA ASP A 219 13.39 -3.79 -13.79
C ASP A 219 12.06 -3.45 -13.07
N PRO A 220 11.44 -4.40 -12.35
CA PRO A 220 10.13 -4.17 -11.71
C PRO A 220 10.17 -3.07 -10.64
N SER A 221 11.35 -2.72 -10.12
CA SER A 221 11.53 -1.62 -9.18
C SER A 221 11.17 -0.25 -9.78
N LYS A 222 11.23 -0.12 -11.10
CA LYS A 222 10.89 1.12 -11.82
C LYS A 222 9.39 1.45 -11.76
N ALA A 223 8.53 0.47 -11.58
CA ALA A 223 7.10 0.69 -11.35
C ALA A 223 6.85 1.35 -9.97
N ASP A 224 7.62 0.97 -8.95
CA ASP A 224 7.54 1.61 -7.63
C ASP A 224 8.05 3.06 -7.68
N VAL A 225 9.08 3.36 -8.49
CA VAL A 225 9.56 4.74 -8.70
C VAL A 225 8.47 5.62 -9.33
N TRP A 226 7.74 5.09 -10.32
CA TRP A 226 6.58 5.78 -10.89
C TRP A 226 5.53 6.08 -9.82
N SER A 227 5.13 5.08 -9.05
CA SER A 227 4.13 5.22 -7.99
C SER A 227 4.57 6.24 -6.93
N MET A 228 5.87 6.28 -6.58
CA MET A 228 6.45 7.29 -5.69
C MET A 228 6.43 8.69 -6.30
N GLY A 229 6.64 8.82 -7.61
CA GLY A 229 6.49 10.10 -8.33
C GLY A 229 5.05 10.62 -8.26
N ILE A 230 4.05 9.76 -8.51
CA ILE A 230 2.62 10.10 -8.36
C ILE A 230 2.30 10.49 -6.91
N LEU A 231 2.80 9.72 -5.94
CA LEU A 231 2.60 9.99 -4.53
C LEU A 231 3.15 11.36 -4.13
N LEU A 232 4.41 11.64 -4.47
CA LEU A 232 5.05 12.93 -4.16
C LEU A 232 4.30 14.09 -4.80
N TYR A 233 3.93 13.95 -6.08
CA TYR A 233 3.10 14.94 -6.78
C TYR A 233 1.80 15.22 -6.01
N ARG A 234 1.06 14.17 -5.64
CA ARG A 234 -0.18 14.30 -4.87
C ARG A 234 0.03 14.97 -3.51
N LEU A 235 1.06 14.57 -2.78
CA LEU A 235 1.37 15.17 -1.48
C LEU A 235 1.64 16.66 -1.58
N LEU A 236 2.35 17.10 -2.63
CA LEU A 236 2.71 18.49 -2.85
C LEU A 236 1.58 19.33 -3.45
N VAL A 237 0.80 18.77 -4.35
CA VAL A 237 -0.23 19.50 -5.14
C VAL A 237 -1.63 19.31 -4.58
N GLY A 238 -1.85 18.29 -3.73
CA GLY A 238 -3.15 17.93 -3.15
C GLY A 238 -4.04 17.10 -4.07
N ARG A 239 -3.56 16.71 -5.26
CA ARG A 239 -4.24 15.83 -6.22
C ARG A 239 -3.24 15.13 -7.13
N GLU A 240 -3.69 14.07 -7.77
CA GLU A 240 -2.88 13.31 -8.73
C GLU A 240 -2.64 14.10 -10.03
N PRO A 241 -1.53 13.79 -10.77
CA PRO A 241 -1.21 14.45 -12.05
C PRO A 241 -2.14 14.04 -13.20
N PHE A 242 -2.66 12.82 -13.17
CA PHE A 242 -3.52 12.27 -14.21
C PHE A 242 -4.94 12.13 -13.68
N LEU A 243 -5.89 12.81 -14.31
CA LEU A 243 -7.28 12.85 -13.90
C LEU A 243 -8.17 12.37 -15.04
N GLY A 244 -9.32 11.80 -14.68
CA GLY A 244 -10.35 11.38 -15.63
C GLY A 244 -11.63 10.99 -14.91
N LEU A 245 -12.75 10.99 -15.63
CA LEU A 245 -14.06 10.61 -15.08
C LEU A 245 -14.23 9.07 -14.98
N THR A 246 -13.39 8.32 -15.69
CA THR A 246 -13.42 6.87 -15.72
C THR A 246 -12.00 6.31 -15.68
N ASP A 247 -11.82 5.07 -15.23
CA ASP A 247 -10.53 4.40 -15.24
C ASP A 247 -9.91 4.34 -16.65
N ARG A 248 -10.76 4.21 -17.68
CA ARG A 248 -10.31 4.21 -19.07
C ARG A 248 -9.70 5.57 -19.46
N SER A 249 -10.30 6.69 -19.04
CA SER A 249 -9.77 8.03 -19.32
C SER A 249 -8.49 8.31 -18.52
N VAL A 250 -8.42 7.87 -17.25
CA VAL A 250 -7.22 7.94 -16.43
C VAL A 250 -6.09 7.10 -17.04
N THR A 251 -6.38 5.86 -17.43
CA THR A 251 -5.41 4.98 -18.12
C THR A 251 -4.87 5.64 -19.41
N SER A 252 -5.76 6.23 -20.22
CA SER A 252 -5.33 6.94 -21.44
C SER A 252 -4.42 8.11 -21.12
N ALA A 253 -4.73 8.87 -20.07
CA ALA A 253 -3.88 9.98 -19.62
C ALA A 253 -2.51 9.50 -19.14
N ILE A 254 -2.47 8.44 -18.32
CA ILE A 254 -1.21 7.83 -17.85
C ILE A 254 -0.34 7.38 -19.03
N LEU A 255 -0.92 6.76 -20.05
CA LEU A 255 -0.18 6.25 -21.20
C LEU A 255 0.33 7.35 -22.14
N ARG A 256 -0.39 8.46 -22.30
CA ARG A 256 -0.19 9.42 -23.39
C ARG A 256 0.10 10.85 -22.95
N ALA A 257 -0.47 11.30 -21.82
CA ALA A 257 -0.32 12.69 -21.42
C ALA A 257 1.00 12.94 -20.70
N ILE A 258 1.54 14.15 -20.88
CA ILE A 258 2.64 14.66 -20.06
C ILE A 258 2.05 15.14 -18.74
N PRO A 259 2.60 14.75 -17.56
CA PRO A 259 2.12 15.25 -16.28
C PRO A 259 2.29 16.78 -16.20
N PRO A 260 1.28 17.50 -15.67
CA PRO A 260 1.41 18.95 -15.51
C PRO A 260 2.50 19.30 -14.50
N SER A 261 3.25 20.38 -14.75
CA SER A 261 4.22 20.92 -13.79
C SER A 261 3.51 21.23 -12.46
N MET A 262 4.10 20.80 -11.34
CA MET A 262 3.63 21.11 -9.99
C MET A 262 3.67 22.60 -9.69
N MET A 263 4.62 23.33 -10.28
CA MET A 263 4.82 24.77 -10.11
C MET A 263 3.63 25.61 -10.61
N LYS A 264 2.80 25.06 -11.52
CA LYS A 264 1.53 25.74 -11.93
C LYS A 264 0.57 25.95 -10.75
N ARG A 265 0.72 25.17 -9.66
CA ARG A 265 -0.12 25.23 -8.45
C ARG A 265 0.63 25.58 -7.19
N ARG A 266 1.92 25.31 -7.16
CA ARG A 266 2.84 25.48 -6.04
C ARG A 266 4.10 26.17 -6.52
N GLN A 267 4.02 27.48 -6.71
CA GLN A 267 5.13 28.32 -7.20
C GLN A 267 6.33 28.39 -6.24
N ASP A 268 6.11 27.98 -4.98
CA ASP A 268 7.13 27.88 -3.94
C ASP A 268 8.02 26.63 -4.06
N LEU A 269 7.71 25.72 -4.98
CA LEU A 269 8.52 24.51 -5.17
C LEU A 269 9.78 24.79 -6.00
N PRO A 270 10.92 24.15 -5.64
CA PRO A 270 12.13 24.22 -6.45
C PRO A 270 11.91 23.67 -7.85
N ARG A 271 12.43 24.39 -8.87
CA ARG A 271 12.30 23.97 -10.28
C ARG A 271 12.96 22.61 -10.53
N GLU A 272 14.09 22.37 -9.88
CA GLU A 272 14.84 21.12 -9.99
C GLU A 272 14.01 19.93 -9.46
N LEU A 273 13.22 20.13 -8.40
CA LEU A 273 12.33 19.12 -7.88
C LEU A 273 11.16 18.84 -8.83
N ASP A 274 10.59 19.89 -9.43
CA ASP A 274 9.53 19.73 -10.44
C ASP A 274 10.02 18.90 -11.63
N GLN A 275 11.16 19.27 -12.20
CA GLN A 275 11.78 18.53 -13.30
C GLN A 275 12.12 17.09 -12.91
N PHE A 276 12.72 16.90 -11.73
CA PHE A 276 13.04 15.57 -11.23
C PHE A 276 11.82 14.64 -11.14
N VAL A 277 10.68 15.16 -10.67
CA VAL A 277 9.44 14.36 -10.59
C VAL A 277 8.88 14.11 -11.99
N ILE A 278 8.76 15.13 -12.83
CA ILE A 278 8.10 15.04 -14.14
C ILE A 278 8.92 14.21 -15.13
N GLU A 279 10.22 14.48 -15.23
CA GLU A 279 11.10 13.88 -16.23
C GLU A 279 11.83 12.63 -15.71
N GLY A 280 12.15 12.60 -14.41
CA GLY A 280 12.88 11.51 -13.79
C GLY A 280 11.99 10.40 -13.25
N CYS A 281 10.98 10.74 -12.43
CA CYS A 281 10.13 9.72 -11.82
C CYS A 281 8.97 9.28 -12.73
N LEU A 282 8.36 10.25 -13.47
CA LEU A 282 7.17 10.03 -14.29
C LEU A 282 7.50 9.89 -15.79
N ALA A 283 8.74 9.50 -16.14
CA ALA A 283 9.09 9.09 -17.48
C ALA A 283 8.25 7.86 -17.90
N LYS A 284 7.67 7.89 -19.11
CA LYS A 284 6.81 6.79 -19.60
C LYS A 284 7.59 5.49 -19.78
N GLU A 285 8.82 5.60 -20.29
CA GLU A 285 9.70 4.46 -20.46
C GLU A 285 10.43 4.13 -19.13
N PRO A 286 10.32 2.90 -18.62
CA PRO A 286 10.96 2.52 -17.36
C PRO A 286 12.49 2.77 -17.32
N LYS A 287 13.17 2.59 -18.46
CA LYS A 287 14.63 2.78 -18.59
C LYS A 287 15.07 4.22 -18.35
N LEU A 288 14.20 5.19 -18.61
CA LEU A 288 14.48 6.61 -18.41
C LEU A 288 14.19 7.08 -16.98
N ARG A 289 13.51 6.25 -16.17
CA ARG A 289 13.24 6.59 -14.78
C ARG A 289 14.49 6.47 -13.93
N VAL A 290 14.58 7.34 -12.96
CA VAL A 290 15.60 7.27 -11.90
C VAL A 290 15.49 5.95 -11.13
N SER A 291 16.54 5.57 -10.43
CA SER A 291 16.49 4.47 -9.44
C SER A 291 15.84 4.95 -8.13
N MET A 292 15.37 4.01 -7.29
CA MET A 292 14.87 4.36 -5.96
C MET A 292 15.96 4.99 -5.08
N ARG A 293 17.20 4.61 -5.26
CA ARG A 293 18.35 5.22 -4.58
C ARG A 293 18.53 6.69 -4.96
N GLU A 294 18.45 7.02 -6.25
CA GLU A 294 18.51 8.41 -6.72
C GLU A 294 17.31 9.21 -6.21
N PHE A 295 16.10 8.61 -6.24
CA PHE A 295 14.91 9.20 -5.63
C PHE A 295 15.17 9.59 -4.17
N ASN A 296 15.64 8.65 -3.36
CA ASN A 296 15.93 8.87 -1.95
C ASN A 296 16.98 9.98 -1.75
N SER A 297 18.05 9.97 -2.54
CA SER A 297 19.11 10.97 -2.46
C SER A 297 18.63 12.40 -2.74
N VAL A 298 17.72 12.56 -3.71
CA VAL A 298 17.14 13.87 -4.02
C VAL A 298 16.16 14.32 -2.95
N ILE A 299 15.29 13.42 -2.51
CA ILE A 299 14.22 13.75 -1.55
C ILE A 299 14.77 14.04 -0.15
N ASP A 300 15.87 13.38 0.24
CA ASP A 300 16.51 13.60 1.54
C ASP A 300 16.92 15.06 1.76
N ARG A 301 17.31 15.78 0.69
CA ARG A 301 17.67 17.22 0.75
C ARG A 301 16.54 18.10 1.28
N TYR A 302 15.29 17.64 1.17
CA TYR A 302 14.08 18.38 1.55
C TYR A 302 13.44 17.82 2.82
N SER A 303 13.82 16.62 3.28
CA SER A 303 13.13 15.91 4.36
C SER A 303 13.38 16.50 5.76
N GLY A 304 14.60 16.93 6.05
CA GLY A 304 14.98 17.49 7.35
C GLY A 304 14.54 16.62 8.55
N ASP A 305 14.62 17.17 9.77
CA ASP A 305 14.03 16.56 10.99
C ASP A 305 12.56 16.98 11.13
N TRP A 306 11.72 16.54 10.16
CA TRP A 306 10.32 16.92 10.18
C TRP A 306 9.53 16.11 11.23
N ARG A 307 8.65 16.83 11.94
CA ARG A 307 7.75 16.25 12.95
C ARG A 307 6.31 16.69 12.69
N VAL A 308 5.36 15.88 13.10
CA VAL A 308 3.93 16.16 12.95
C VAL A 308 3.58 17.53 13.54
N LYS A 309 3.21 18.49 12.70
CA LYS A 309 2.83 19.85 13.13
C LYS A 309 1.33 19.98 13.41
N ARG A 310 0.51 19.11 12.82
CA ARG A 310 -0.95 19.12 12.95
C ARG A 310 -1.47 17.70 13.08
N ALA A 311 -2.15 17.38 14.17
CA ALA A 311 -2.93 16.16 14.24
C ALA A 311 -4.12 16.29 13.26
N PRO A 312 -4.56 15.19 12.60
CA PRO A 312 -5.73 15.21 11.73
C PRO A 312 -6.94 15.79 12.50
N LYS A 313 -7.60 16.81 11.96
CA LYS A 313 -8.71 17.52 12.62
C LYS A 313 -9.91 16.63 12.96
N ASN A 314 -10.03 15.50 12.31
CA ASN A 314 -11.13 14.55 12.52
C ASN A 314 -10.72 13.42 13.47
N ARG A 315 -10.76 13.71 14.78
CA ARG A 315 -10.95 12.66 15.79
C ARG A 315 -12.32 11.96 15.68
N ARG A 316 -13.19 12.39 14.77
CA ARG A 316 -14.43 11.66 14.46
C ARG A 316 -14.04 10.45 13.61
N ARG A 317 -13.68 9.38 14.35
CA ARG A 317 -13.67 7.99 13.89
C ARG A 317 -12.91 7.81 12.58
N LEU A 318 -11.59 7.67 12.72
CA LEU A 318 -10.88 6.76 11.81
C LEU A 318 -11.81 5.56 11.60
N PRO A 319 -11.97 5.00 10.39
CA PRO A 319 -12.94 3.92 10.14
C PRO A 319 -12.85 2.75 11.13
N TRP A 320 -11.74 2.68 11.91
CA TRP A 320 -11.47 1.68 12.96
C TRP A 320 -11.75 2.15 14.40
N ARG A 321 -12.41 3.31 14.61
CA ARG A 321 -12.84 3.77 15.95
C ARG A 321 -14.37 3.81 16.07
N ARG A 322 -15.06 2.74 15.68
CA ARG A 322 -16.41 2.40 16.15
C ARG A 322 -16.41 1.00 16.68
#